data_6a7f716e7520191190e9d54b43729d54
#
_entry.id   6a7f716e7520191190e9d54b43729d54
#
_cell.length_a   1.000
_cell.length_b   1.000
_cell.length_c   1.000
_cell.angle_alpha   90.00
_cell.angle_beta   90.00
_cell.angle_gamma   90.00
#
_symmetry.space_group_name_H-M   'P 1'
#
loop_
_entity.id
_entity.type
_entity.pdbx_description
1 polymer ?
#
loop_
_entity_poly.entity_id
_entity_poly.type
_entity_poly.pdbx_seq_one_letter_code
_entity_poly.pdbx_strand_id
1 'polypeptide(L)'
;MIRLLLPLAALLAFISSPAAHAATGGGSPVCEAEMRAAAVKYDVPLGVLYAVGLTESGRKDSLQPYAMNIGGKAYFARDLTDALKKFGEARDAGIALIDVGCMQINHHFHGAEFPSVSAMFAPKANVDYAARFLKALRKQEGSWTLAVARYHAGPNNNPAQKRYVCTVITNMVATGFGRWTDDARSFCH
;
A
#
# COMPACT_ATOMS: atom_id res chain seq x y z
N MET A 1 32.49 26.23 66.92
CA MET A 1 31.38 25.47 66.28
C MET A 1 31.32 25.83 64.81
N ILE A 2 31.94 25.02 63.95
CA ILE A 2 32.04 25.24 62.52
C ILE A 2 31.06 24.24 61.85
N ARG A 3 29.98 24.76 61.20
CA ARG A 3 29.05 23.95 60.46
C ARG A 3 29.55 23.79 59.01
N LEU A 4 29.90 22.57 58.69
CA LEU A 4 30.29 22.14 57.33
C LEU A 4 29.00 22.01 56.48
N LEU A 5 28.86 22.81 55.42
CA LEU A 5 27.84 22.67 54.41
C LEU A 5 28.38 21.79 53.27
N LEU A 6 27.81 20.60 53.08
CA LEU A 6 28.07 19.77 51.91
C LEU A 6 27.18 20.24 50.73
N PRO A 7 27.69 20.35 49.51
CA PRO A 7 26.87 20.59 48.33
C PRO A 7 26.22 19.32 47.84
N LEU A 8 24.91 19.39 47.65
CA LEU A 8 24.08 18.35 47.02
C LEU A 8 24.34 18.33 45.51
N ALA A 9 25.08 17.33 45.02
CA ALA A 9 25.27 17.14 43.59
C ALA A 9 24.02 16.51 42.98
N ALA A 10 23.32 17.27 42.16
CA ALA A 10 22.17 16.77 41.39
C ALA A 10 22.66 15.91 40.22
N LEU A 11 22.36 14.61 40.28
CA LEU A 11 22.66 13.64 39.23
C LEU A 11 21.59 13.77 38.12
N LEU A 12 21.92 14.43 37.02
CA LEU A 12 21.07 14.47 35.81
C LEU A 12 21.15 13.12 35.09
N ALA A 13 20.10 12.29 35.23
CA ALA A 13 19.95 11.07 34.47
C ALA A 13 19.49 11.42 33.02
N PHE A 14 20.39 11.25 32.06
CA PHE A 14 20.06 11.29 30.66
C PHE A 14 19.26 10.04 30.29
N ILE A 15 17.94 10.22 30.08
CA ILE A 15 17.09 9.18 29.52
C ILE A 15 17.36 9.15 28.02
N SER A 16 18.18 8.22 27.55
CA SER A 16 18.38 7.95 26.15
C SER A 16 17.12 7.27 25.59
N SER A 17 16.31 8.01 24.86
CA SER A 17 15.20 7.43 24.10
C SER A 17 15.77 6.54 22.98
N PRO A 18 15.27 5.30 22.82
CA PRO A 18 15.68 4.47 21.68
C PRO A 18 15.19 5.15 20.39
N ALA A 19 16.11 5.50 19.51
CA ALA A 19 15.80 5.93 18.17
C ALA A 19 15.09 4.78 17.45
N ALA A 20 13.83 4.98 17.06
CA ALA A 20 13.13 4.07 16.20
C ALA A 20 13.90 3.98 14.88
N HIS A 21 14.50 2.80 14.61
CA HIS A 21 15.13 2.52 13.33
C HIS A 21 14.04 2.50 12.25
N ALA A 22 13.98 3.55 11.45
CA ALA A 22 13.24 3.52 10.19
C ALA A 22 13.91 2.47 9.30
N ALA A 23 13.17 1.43 8.95
CA ALA A 23 13.62 0.40 8.02
C ALA A 23 13.99 1.09 6.70
N THR A 24 15.26 1.10 6.34
CA THR A 24 15.78 1.58 5.06
C THR A 24 15.58 0.49 4.01
N GLY A 25 14.34 0.28 3.60
CA GLY A 25 14.02 -0.45 2.37
C GLY A 25 14.31 0.48 1.18
N GLY A 26 15.16 0.04 0.24
CA GLY A 26 15.66 0.84 -0.88
C GLY A 26 14.66 1.11 -2.01
N GLY A 27 13.42 1.48 -1.71
CA GLY A 27 12.40 1.94 -2.64
C GLY A 27 12.06 3.42 -2.41
N SER A 28 11.44 4.06 -3.39
CA SER A 28 10.98 5.44 -3.22
C SER A 28 9.84 5.48 -2.20
N PRO A 29 9.96 6.17 -1.06
CA PRO A 29 8.95 6.20 -0.01
C PRO A 29 7.69 7.01 -0.41
N VAL A 30 7.56 7.36 -1.69
CA VAL A 30 6.51 8.25 -2.18
C VAL A 30 5.12 7.60 -2.10
N CYS A 31 4.99 6.30 -2.43
CA CYS A 31 3.71 5.60 -2.30
C CYS A 31 3.26 5.54 -0.84
N GLU A 32 4.20 5.24 0.07
CA GLU A 32 3.94 5.14 1.51
C GLU A 32 3.56 6.49 2.13
N ALA A 33 4.18 7.58 1.66
CA ALA A 33 3.83 8.93 2.10
C ALA A 33 2.39 9.28 1.70
N GLU A 34 2.01 9.00 0.45
CA GLU A 34 0.65 9.23 -0.03
C GLU A 34 -0.37 8.32 0.66
N MET A 35 -0.01 7.06 0.99
CA MET A 35 -0.89 6.18 1.76
C MET A 35 -1.17 6.69 3.16
N ARG A 36 -0.17 7.25 3.86
CA ARG A 36 -0.39 7.88 5.17
C ARG A 36 -1.35 9.06 5.07
N ALA A 37 -1.18 9.91 4.07
CA ALA A 37 -2.08 11.04 3.83
C ALA A 37 -3.50 10.60 3.48
N ALA A 38 -3.65 9.61 2.59
CA ALA A 38 -4.93 9.10 2.15
C ALA A 38 -5.67 8.33 3.27
N ALA A 39 -4.95 7.61 4.13
CA ALA A 39 -5.52 6.91 5.28
C ALA A 39 -6.27 7.87 6.20
N VAL A 40 -5.66 9.00 6.52
CA VAL A 40 -6.29 10.06 7.34
C VAL A 40 -7.43 10.73 6.58
N LYS A 41 -7.19 11.12 5.33
CA LYS A 41 -8.16 11.88 4.51
C LYS A 41 -9.46 11.11 4.26
N TYR A 42 -9.38 9.81 4.02
CA TYR A 42 -10.53 8.97 3.64
C TYR A 42 -10.99 8.03 4.74
N ASP A 43 -10.40 8.11 5.93
CA ASP A 43 -10.70 7.20 7.05
C ASP A 43 -10.62 5.73 6.62
N VAL A 44 -9.47 5.36 6.03
CA VAL A 44 -9.10 3.99 5.66
C VAL A 44 -7.94 3.55 6.54
N PRO A 45 -7.97 2.39 7.20
CA PRO A 45 -6.85 1.94 8.02
C PRO A 45 -5.55 1.88 7.19
N LEU A 46 -4.49 2.55 7.66
CA LEU A 46 -3.19 2.58 6.97
C LEU A 46 -2.67 1.18 6.66
N GLY A 47 -2.84 0.23 7.60
CA GLY A 47 -2.43 -1.16 7.41
C GLY A 47 -3.13 -1.84 6.23
N VAL A 48 -4.40 -1.51 5.96
CA VAL A 48 -5.13 -2.02 4.79
C VAL A 48 -4.53 -1.46 3.51
N LEU A 49 -4.34 -0.13 3.41
CA LEU A 49 -3.73 0.49 2.22
C LEU A 49 -2.34 -0.05 1.95
N TYR A 50 -1.51 -0.16 2.99
CA TYR A 50 -0.12 -0.60 2.86
C TYR A 50 -0.03 -2.07 2.45
N ALA A 51 -0.80 -2.94 3.09
CA ALA A 51 -0.80 -4.37 2.77
C ALA A 51 -1.38 -4.66 1.37
N VAL A 52 -2.43 -3.94 0.94
CA VAL A 52 -2.93 -3.99 -0.43
C VAL A 52 -1.84 -3.52 -1.40
N GLY A 53 -1.24 -2.35 -1.19
CA GLY A 53 -0.18 -1.84 -2.05
C GLY A 53 1.01 -2.78 -2.18
N LEU A 54 1.47 -3.41 -1.08
CA LEU A 54 2.53 -4.43 -1.12
C LEU A 54 2.12 -5.66 -1.93
N THR A 55 0.85 -6.06 -1.85
CA THR A 55 0.33 -7.18 -2.65
C THR A 55 0.29 -6.83 -4.13
N GLU A 56 -0.03 -5.58 -4.47
CA GLU A 56 -0.21 -5.11 -5.84
C GLU A 56 1.11 -4.75 -6.53
N SER A 57 1.95 -3.94 -5.90
CA SER A 57 3.14 -3.35 -6.53
C SER A 57 4.43 -3.59 -5.75
N GLY A 58 4.38 -4.36 -4.66
CA GLY A 58 5.52 -4.62 -3.79
C GLY A 58 6.65 -5.37 -4.52
N ARG A 59 7.87 -4.84 -4.41
CA ARG A 59 9.09 -5.48 -4.88
C ARG A 59 10.21 -5.20 -3.89
N LYS A 60 10.86 -6.25 -3.37
CA LYS A 60 11.91 -6.11 -2.35
C LYS A 60 11.45 -5.26 -1.16
N ASP A 61 10.24 -5.57 -0.65
CA ASP A 61 9.61 -4.91 0.50
C ASP A 61 9.34 -3.40 0.32
N SER A 62 9.26 -2.93 -0.92
CA SER A 62 9.01 -1.54 -1.28
C SER A 62 7.94 -1.41 -2.36
N LEU A 63 7.13 -0.37 -2.25
CA LEU A 63 6.12 -0.02 -3.24
C LEU A 63 6.74 0.65 -4.47
N GLN A 64 6.20 0.34 -5.65
CA GLN A 64 6.76 0.80 -6.91
C GLN A 64 5.77 1.72 -7.64
N PRO A 65 6.03 3.05 -7.70
CA PRO A 65 5.09 4.00 -8.30
C PRO A 65 4.89 3.81 -9.81
N TYR A 66 5.86 3.21 -10.48
CA TYR A 66 5.81 2.97 -11.93
C TYR A 66 5.70 1.48 -12.28
N ALA A 67 5.16 0.68 -11.34
CA ALA A 67 4.82 -0.71 -11.61
C ALA A 67 3.61 -0.80 -12.56
N MET A 68 3.62 -1.82 -13.41
CA MET A 68 2.48 -2.22 -14.25
C MET A 68 2.31 -3.73 -14.22
N ASN A 69 1.06 -4.15 -14.35
CA ASN A 69 0.72 -5.51 -14.79
C ASN A 69 0.10 -5.41 -16.18
N ILE A 70 0.77 -5.95 -17.18
CA ILE A 70 0.37 -5.89 -18.60
C ILE A 70 -0.11 -7.27 -19.02
N GLY A 71 -1.42 -7.49 -19.04
CA GLY A 71 -1.99 -8.77 -19.42
C GLY A 71 -1.48 -9.95 -18.57
N GLY A 72 -1.29 -9.76 -17.27
CA GLY A 72 -0.79 -10.76 -16.32
C GLY A 72 0.73 -10.80 -16.16
N LYS A 73 1.50 -9.93 -16.86
CA LYS A 73 2.96 -9.85 -16.76
C LYS A 73 3.40 -8.58 -16.06
N ALA A 74 4.12 -8.73 -14.94
CA ALA A 74 4.64 -7.59 -14.19
C ALA A 74 5.77 -6.89 -14.97
N TYR A 75 5.73 -5.55 -14.97
CA TYR A 75 6.77 -4.67 -15.50
C TYR A 75 7.04 -3.56 -14.49
N PHE A 76 8.31 -3.30 -14.21
CA PHE A 76 8.75 -2.25 -13.29
C PHE A 76 9.55 -1.21 -14.07
N ALA A 77 8.89 -0.12 -14.46
CA ALA A 77 9.51 0.97 -15.17
C ALA A 77 10.47 1.75 -14.27
N ARG A 78 11.53 2.31 -14.88
CA ARG A 78 12.56 3.09 -14.19
C ARG A 78 12.06 4.46 -13.75
N ASP A 79 11.20 5.05 -14.56
CA ASP A 79 10.64 6.38 -14.39
C ASP A 79 9.30 6.51 -15.13
N LEU A 80 8.65 7.66 -15.04
CA LEU A 80 7.36 7.92 -15.68
C LEU A 80 7.47 7.84 -17.21
N THR A 81 8.56 8.28 -17.81
CA THR A 81 8.76 8.26 -19.27
C THR A 81 8.80 6.82 -19.79
N ASP A 82 9.58 5.97 -19.11
CA ASP A 82 9.64 4.53 -19.41
C ASP A 82 8.28 3.85 -19.21
N ALA A 83 7.57 4.20 -18.14
CA ALA A 83 6.22 3.69 -17.87
C ALA A 83 5.23 4.06 -18.97
N LEU A 84 5.17 5.33 -19.36
CA LEU A 84 4.27 5.81 -20.42
C LEU A 84 4.59 5.19 -21.77
N LYS A 85 5.86 5.06 -22.13
CA LYS A 85 6.31 4.37 -23.33
C LYS A 85 5.83 2.93 -23.35
N LYS A 86 6.09 2.19 -22.25
CA LYS A 86 5.70 0.78 -22.14
C LYS A 86 4.19 0.59 -22.14
N PHE A 87 3.45 1.48 -21.50
CA PHE A 87 2.00 1.50 -21.55
C PHE A 87 1.49 1.68 -22.99
N GLY A 88 2.03 2.66 -23.75
CA GLY A 88 1.68 2.89 -25.16
C GLY A 88 1.92 1.65 -26.01
N GLU A 89 3.12 1.06 -25.95
CA GLU A 89 3.46 -0.18 -26.66
C GLU A 89 2.45 -1.31 -26.37
N ALA A 90 2.04 -1.45 -25.12
CA ALA A 90 1.07 -2.47 -24.73
C ALA A 90 -0.34 -2.19 -25.32
N ARG A 91 -0.76 -0.92 -25.32
CA ARG A 91 -2.04 -0.50 -25.94
C ARG A 91 -2.04 -0.70 -27.46
N ASP A 92 -0.93 -0.35 -28.12
CA ASP A 92 -0.76 -0.55 -29.57
C ASP A 92 -0.77 -2.05 -29.95
N ALA A 93 -0.28 -2.90 -29.05
CA ALA A 93 -0.37 -4.35 -29.16
C ALA A 93 -1.77 -4.93 -28.83
N GLY A 94 -2.78 -4.09 -28.58
CA GLY A 94 -4.15 -4.50 -28.30
C GLY A 94 -4.40 -5.00 -26.87
N ILE A 95 -3.46 -4.84 -25.93
CA ILE A 95 -3.65 -5.28 -24.55
C ILE A 95 -4.53 -4.28 -23.82
N ALA A 96 -5.74 -4.73 -23.44
CA ALA A 96 -6.72 -3.88 -22.76
C ALA A 96 -6.48 -3.80 -21.25
N LEU A 97 -6.15 -4.94 -20.60
CA LEU A 97 -6.01 -5.04 -19.15
C LEU A 97 -4.59 -4.66 -18.74
N ILE A 98 -4.44 -3.45 -18.25
CA ILE A 98 -3.17 -2.90 -17.75
C ILE A 98 -3.45 -2.24 -16.41
N ASP A 99 -2.80 -2.77 -15.35
CA ASP A 99 -2.82 -2.19 -14.02
C ASP A 99 -1.61 -1.29 -13.83
N VAL A 100 -1.76 -0.14 -13.16
CA VAL A 100 -0.70 0.86 -13.07
C VAL A 100 -0.55 1.46 -11.67
N GLY A 101 0.69 1.76 -11.31
CA GLY A 101 1.05 2.59 -10.16
C GLY A 101 1.11 1.85 -8.84
N CYS A 102 1.24 2.62 -7.74
CA CYS A 102 1.37 2.12 -6.37
C CYS A 102 0.31 1.09 -5.97
N MET A 103 -0.92 1.30 -6.43
CA MET A 103 -2.09 0.52 -6.05
C MET A 103 -2.65 -0.31 -7.20
N GLN A 104 -1.92 -0.44 -8.31
CA GLN A 104 -2.26 -1.21 -9.51
C GLN A 104 -3.72 -1.01 -9.97
N ILE A 105 -4.05 0.25 -10.24
CA ILE A 105 -5.38 0.61 -10.74
C ILE A 105 -5.51 0.18 -12.21
N ASN A 106 -6.51 -0.64 -12.51
CA ASN A 106 -6.74 -1.12 -13.86
C ASN A 106 -7.26 -0.01 -14.78
N HIS A 107 -6.49 0.25 -15.85
CA HIS A 107 -6.82 1.32 -16.81
C HIS A 107 -8.13 1.05 -17.57
N HIS A 108 -8.44 -0.20 -17.90
CA HIS A 108 -9.65 -0.54 -18.65
C HIS A 108 -10.92 -0.17 -17.88
N PHE A 109 -10.94 -0.44 -16.58
CA PHE A 109 -12.13 -0.24 -15.74
C PHE A 109 -12.19 1.14 -15.10
N HIS A 110 -11.03 1.76 -14.84
CA HIS A 110 -10.93 2.95 -13.99
C HIS A 110 -10.23 4.12 -14.70
N GLY A 111 -9.76 3.95 -15.93
CA GLY A 111 -9.02 5.00 -16.65
C GLY A 111 -9.78 6.31 -16.81
N ALA A 112 -11.10 6.24 -16.97
CA ALA A 112 -11.98 7.41 -17.11
C ALA A 112 -12.06 8.29 -15.83
N GLU A 113 -11.66 7.75 -14.69
CA GLU A 113 -11.61 8.48 -13.40
C GLU A 113 -10.39 9.41 -13.28
N PHE A 114 -9.50 9.37 -14.28
CA PHE A 114 -8.26 10.16 -14.30
C PHE A 114 -8.18 11.01 -15.56
N PRO A 115 -7.63 12.22 -15.48
CA PRO A 115 -7.51 13.10 -16.65
C PRO A 115 -6.53 12.58 -17.71
N SER A 116 -5.64 11.66 -17.35
CA SER A 116 -4.67 11.04 -18.27
C SER A 116 -4.02 9.79 -17.66
N VAL A 117 -3.38 8.98 -18.49
CA VAL A 117 -2.55 7.86 -18.04
C VAL A 117 -1.39 8.33 -17.15
N SER A 118 -0.78 9.48 -17.48
CA SER A 118 0.24 10.08 -16.62
C SER A 118 -0.27 10.39 -15.22
N ALA A 119 -1.51 10.88 -15.10
CA ALA A 119 -2.16 11.11 -13.81
C ALA A 119 -2.43 9.82 -13.05
N MET A 120 -2.71 8.70 -13.73
CA MET A 120 -2.84 7.39 -13.09
C MET A 120 -1.53 6.91 -12.45
N PHE A 121 -0.38 7.24 -13.02
CA PHE A 121 0.93 6.94 -12.46
C PHE A 121 1.35 7.90 -11.33
N ALA A 122 0.74 9.08 -11.23
CA ALA A 122 1.06 10.02 -10.16
C ALA A 122 0.71 9.39 -8.79
N PRO A 123 1.67 9.18 -7.87
CA PRO A 123 1.45 8.44 -6.63
C PRO A 123 0.26 8.97 -5.84
N LYS A 124 0.15 10.30 -5.71
CA LYS A 124 -0.96 10.92 -4.99
C LYS A 124 -2.32 10.57 -5.61
N ALA A 125 -2.49 10.73 -6.91
CA ALA A 125 -3.76 10.48 -7.58
C ALA A 125 -4.12 8.99 -7.55
N ASN A 126 -3.13 8.12 -7.75
CA ASN A 126 -3.28 6.67 -7.72
C ASN A 126 -3.73 6.17 -6.34
N VAL A 127 -3.04 6.62 -5.28
CA VAL A 127 -3.37 6.23 -3.90
C VAL A 127 -4.67 6.86 -3.42
N ASP A 128 -4.94 8.14 -3.74
CA ASP A 128 -6.21 8.81 -3.41
C ASP A 128 -7.40 8.08 -4.03
N TYR A 129 -7.28 7.66 -5.29
CA TYR A 129 -8.32 6.88 -5.95
C TYR A 129 -8.55 5.53 -5.27
N ALA A 130 -7.49 4.76 -5.04
CA ALA A 130 -7.56 3.46 -4.38
C ALA A 130 -8.19 3.53 -2.98
N ALA A 131 -7.82 4.55 -2.19
CA ALA A 131 -8.38 4.75 -0.86
C ALA A 131 -9.90 5.04 -0.90
N ARG A 132 -10.35 5.91 -1.82
CA ARG A 132 -11.78 6.17 -2.02
C ARG A 132 -12.53 4.92 -2.48
N PHE A 133 -11.95 4.16 -3.40
CA PHE A 133 -12.53 2.93 -3.92
C PHE A 133 -12.65 1.86 -2.83
N LEU A 134 -11.60 1.61 -2.06
CA LEU A 134 -11.64 0.71 -0.89
C LEU A 134 -12.67 1.15 0.16
N LYS A 135 -12.79 2.46 0.44
CA LYS A 135 -13.81 2.99 1.35
C LYS A 135 -15.22 2.74 0.84
N ALA A 136 -15.46 2.94 -0.46
CA ALA A 136 -16.75 2.65 -1.09
C ALA A 136 -17.09 1.14 -1.01
N LEU A 137 -16.13 0.28 -1.33
CA LEU A 137 -16.28 -1.18 -1.19
C LEU A 137 -16.54 -1.57 0.27
N ARG A 138 -15.84 -0.96 1.24
CA ARG A 138 -16.10 -1.21 2.67
C ARG A 138 -17.52 -0.85 3.08
N LYS A 139 -18.05 0.24 2.56
CA LYS A 139 -19.46 0.65 2.80
C LYS A 139 -20.44 -0.36 2.20
N GLN A 140 -20.17 -0.83 0.99
CA GLN A 140 -21.01 -1.79 0.27
C GLN A 140 -20.98 -3.19 0.90
N GLU A 141 -19.79 -3.69 1.24
CA GLU A 141 -19.55 -5.09 1.64
C GLU A 141 -19.63 -5.31 3.17
N GLY A 142 -19.66 -4.25 3.96
CA GLY A 142 -19.79 -4.33 5.41
C GLY A 142 -18.50 -4.69 6.17
N SER A 143 -17.41 -5.13 5.50
CA SER A 143 -16.12 -5.45 6.14
C SER A 143 -14.92 -5.07 5.27
N TRP A 144 -13.75 -4.82 5.91
CA TRP A 144 -12.51 -4.58 5.18
C TRP A 144 -12.03 -5.82 4.43
N THR A 145 -12.24 -7.00 4.99
CA THR A 145 -11.88 -8.28 4.34
C THR A 145 -12.60 -8.45 3.01
N LEU A 146 -13.92 -8.20 2.98
CA LEU A 146 -14.69 -8.28 1.75
C LEU A 146 -14.37 -7.13 0.78
N ALA A 147 -14.14 -5.92 1.29
CA ALA A 147 -13.68 -4.80 0.46
C ALA A 147 -12.37 -5.12 -0.27
N VAL A 148 -11.40 -5.67 0.44
CA VAL A 148 -10.11 -6.11 -0.11
C VAL A 148 -10.30 -7.23 -1.15
N ALA A 149 -11.17 -8.20 -0.87
CA ALA A 149 -11.50 -9.27 -1.82
C ALA A 149 -12.07 -8.71 -3.13
N ARG A 150 -13.01 -7.76 -3.03
CA ARG A 150 -13.65 -7.09 -4.18
C ARG A 150 -12.71 -6.19 -4.96
N TYR A 151 -11.78 -5.55 -4.27
CA TYR A 151 -10.78 -4.69 -4.90
C TYR A 151 -10.00 -5.43 -5.99
N HIS A 152 -9.57 -6.65 -5.69
CA HIS A 152 -8.76 -7.45 -6.61
C HIS A 152 -9.55 -8.21 -7.67
N ALA A 153 -10.60 -8.91 -7.28
CA ALA A 153 -11.20 -9.95 -8.13
C ALA A 153 -12.67 -9.69 -8.52
N GLY A 154 -13.22 -8.54 -8.17
CA GLY A 154 -14.63 -8.23 -8.45
C GLY A 154 -15.60 -9.21 -7.72
N PRO A 155 -16.89 -9.27 -8.14
CA PRO A 155 -17.92 -9.92 -7.35
C PRO A 155 -17.96 -11.46 -7.41
N ASN A 156 -17.42 -12.10 -8.43
CA ASN A 156 -17.74 -13.49 -8.74
C ASN A 156 -16.53 -14.44 -8.83
N ASN A 157 -15.39 -14.08 -8.25
CA ASN A 157 -14.16 -14.90 -8.31
C ASN A 157 -13.67 -15.30 -6.91
N ASN A 158 -14.45 -16.09 -6.19
CA ASN A 158 -14.17 -16.50 -4.81
C ASN A 158 -12.77 -17.14 -4.58
N PRO A 159 -12.26 -18.05 -5.45
CA PRO A 159 -10.92 -18.61 -5.24
C PRO A 159 -9.80 -17.56 -5.35
N ALA A 160 -9.88 -16.61 -6.28
CA ALA A 160 -8.91 -15.52 -6.41
C ALA A 160 -9.04 -14.55 -5.24
N GLN A 161 -10.26 -14.22 -4.83
CA GLN A 161 -10.54 -13.39 -3.66
C GLN A 161 -9.92 -13.97 -2.39
N LYS A 162 -10.11 -15.28 -2.12
CA LYS A 162 -9.53 -15.93 -0.94
C LYS A 162 -8.01 -15.84 -0.94
N ARG A 163 -7.34 -16.22 -2.04
CA ARG A 163 -5.88 -16.15 -2.15
C ARG A 163 -5.36 -14.73 -1.93
N TYR A 164 -6.01 -13.75 -2.55
CA TYR A 164 -5.63 -12.36 -2.42
C TYR A 164 -5.76 -11.85 -0.98
N VAL A 165 -6.89 -12.08 -0.32
CA VAL A 165 -7.11 -11.71 1.08
C VAL A 165 -6.03 -12.31 1.98
N CYS A 166 -5.69 -13.59 1.80
CA CYS A 166 -4.65 -14.23 2.59
C CYS A 166 -3.26 -13.63 2.37
N THR A 167 -2.93 -13.21 1.14
CA THR A 167 -1.69 -12.48 0.87
C THR A 167 -1.69 -11.12 1.56
N VAL A 168 -2.80 -10.38 1.51
CA VAL A 168 -2.93 -9.08 2.21
C VAL A 168 -2.80 -9.25 3.72
N ILE A 169 -3.42 -10.27 4.32
CA ILE A 169 -3.26 -10.57 5.77
C ILE A 169 -1.80 -10.88 6.09
N THR A 170 -1.14 -11.69 5.28
CA THR A 170 0.29 -12.00 5.45
C THR A 170 1.14 -10.72 5.44
N ASN A 171 0.91 -9.82 4.48
CA ASN A 171 1.60 -8.54 4.40
C ASN A 171 1.29 -7.63 5.61
N MET A 172 0.04 -7.59 6.08
CA MET A 172 -0.31 -6.85 7.30
C MET A 172 0.46 -7.34 8.52
N VAL A 173 0.58 -8.65 8.68
CA VAL A 173 1.32 -9.25 9.81
C VAL A 173 2.82 -9.00 9.67
N ALA A 174 3.38 -9.22 8.49
CA ALA A 174 4.81 -9.02 8.22
C ALA A 174 5.27 -7.57 8.45
N THR A 175 4.38 -6.60 8.22
CA THR A 175 4.65 -5.17 8.38
C THR A 175 4.26 -4.60 9.77
N GLY A 176 3.79 -5.45 10.68
CA GLY A 176 3.43 -5.05 12.05
C GLY A 176 2.08 -4.32 12.17
N PHE A 177 1.30 -4.22 11.10
CA PHE A 177 -0.05 -3.62 11.13
C PHE A 177 -1.14 -4.58 11.62
N GLY A 178 -0.82 -5.87 11.83
CA GLY A 178 -1.78 -6.87 12.26
C GLY A 178 -1.12 -8.06 12.93
N ARG A 179 -1.97 -9.01 13.33
CA ARG A 179 -1.56 -10.31 13.86
C ARG A 179 -2.45 -11.42 13.30
N TRP A 180 -1.94 -12.63 13.21
CA TRP A 180 -2.75 -13.77 12.90
C TRP A 180 -3.75 -14.04 14.03
N THR A 181 -5.04 -14.06 13.69
CA THR A 181 -6.11 -14.55 14.55
C THR A 181 -6.45 -16.00 14.18
N ASP A 182 -7.16 -16.71 15.06
CA ASP A 182 -7.58 -18.10 14.78
C ASP A 182 -8.51 -18.15 13.56
N ASP A 183 -9.42 -17.18 13.42
CA ASP A 183 -10.30 -17.06 12.25
C ASP A 183 -9.50 -16.82 10.96
N ALA A 184 -8.49 -15.94 10.98
CA ALA A 184 -7.64 -15.69 9.83
C ALA A 184 -6.81 -16.93 9.45
N ARG A 185 -6.29 -17.69 10.45
CA ARG A 185 -5.60 -18.97 10.21
C ARG A 185 -6.55 -20.00 9.59
N SER A 186 -7.73 -20.18 10.19
CA SER A 186 -8.73 -21.13 9.69
C SER A 186 -9.22 -20.78 8.28
N PHE A 187 -9.32 -19.48 7.95
CA PHE A 187 -9.71 -19.04 6.62
C PHE A 187 -8.62 -19.27 5.58
N CYS A 188 -7.34 -19.08 5.94
CA CYS A 188 -6.24 -19.08 4.97
C CYS A 188 -5.52 -20.43 4.82
N HIS A 189 -5.64 -21.32 5.79
CA HIS A 189 -5.01 -22.65 5.83
C HIS A 189 -6.05 -23.74 5.94
#